data_2b57fedbaaef028762f27effa50cd15d
#
_entry.id   2b57fedbaaef028762f27effa50cd15d
#
_cell.length_a   1.000
_cell.length_b   1.000
_cell.length_c   1.000
_cell.angle_alpha   90.00
_cell.angle_beta   90.00
_cell.angle_gamma   90.00
#
_symmetry.space_group_name_H-M   'P 1'
#
loop_
_entity.id
_entity.type
_entity.pdbx_description
1 polymer ?
#
loop_
_entity_poly.entity_id
_entity_poly.type
_entity_poly.pdbx_seq_one_letter_code
_entity_poly.pdbx_strand_id
1 'polypeptide(L)'
;MKVYLAGSFAYKDKEKTKTHQRQLEWAAHLLKEKGLDVYLPQKLHIHNAWDYTPAEWGLMVFTHDVIEIDKADVLVMLSWGKENNAGAAWEVGYAFGTGKKVIVVGLTDEVESAMILHGSYAQVKGMIGLEQYDFATMPKTRDLVGEQS
;
A
#
# COMPACT_ATOMS: atom_id res chain seq x y z
N MET A 1 -4.36 15.94 2.86
CA MET A 1 -4.79 14.55 2.59
C MET A 1 -3.79 13.61 3.20
N LYS A 2 -4.26 12.62 3.94
CA LYS A 2 -3.43 11.59 4.56
C LYS A 2 -3.49 10.29 3.77
N VAL A 3 -2.33 9.71 3.49
CA VAL A 3 -2.18 8.48 2.71
C VAL A 3 -1.57 7.37 3.57
N TYR A 4 -2.20 6.21 3.58
CA TYR A 4 -1.61 4.98 4.09
C TYR A 4 -0.96 4.23 2.92
N LEU A 5 0.33 3.98 2.98
CA LEU A 5 1.06 3.32 1.90
C LEU A 5 1.29 1.85 2.26
N ALA A 6 0.58 0.97 1.55
CA ALA A 6 0.62 -0.48 1.74
C ALA A 6 1.48 -1.17 0.68
N GLY A 7 2.05 -2.30 1.03
CA GLY A 7 2.78 -3.15 0.10
C GLY A 7 3.55 -4.22 0.83
N SER A 8 3.74 -5.36 0.17
CA SER A 8 4.50 -6.49 0.72
C SER A 8 5.99 -6.21 0.65
N PHE A 9 6.69 -6.32 1.77
CA PHE A 9 8.12 -6.06 1.82
C PHE A 9 8.93 -7.13 2.55
N ALA A 10 8.27 -8.05 3.24
CA ALA A 10 8.95 -9.13 4.00
C ALA A 10 8.90 -10.45 3.23
N TYR A 11 9.99 -10.82 2.61
CA TYR A 11 10.16 -12.07 1.86
C TYR A 11 11.29 -12.89 2.45
N LYS A 12 11.32 -14.19 2.13
CA LYS A 12 12.47 -15.06 2.47
C LYS A 12 13.73 -14.62 1.72
N ASP A 13 13.58 -14.16 0.49
CA ASP A 13 14.66 -13.57 -0.31
C ASP A 13 14.97 -12.17 0.20
N LYS A 14 16.15 -12.00 0.79
CA LYS A 14 16.58 -10.72 1.38
C LYS A 14 16.76 -9.61 0.35
N GLU A 15 17.23 -9.95 -0.86
CA GLU A 15 17.39 -8.96 -1.94
C GLU A 15 16.04 -8.46 -2.43
N LYS A 16 15.07 -9.35 -2.57
CA LYS A 16 13.69 -9.01 -2.93
C LYS A 16 13.08 -8.09 -1.87
N THR A 17 13.27 -8.41 -0.59
CA THR A 17 12.82 -7.57 0.53
C THR A 17 13.40 -6.17 0.43
N LYS A 18 14.71 -6.05 0.22
CA LYS A 18 15.37 -4.73 0.08
C LYS A 18 14.83 -3.95 -1.11
N THR A 19 14.63 -4.61 -2.25
CA THR A 19 14.10 -3.96 -3.46
C THR A 19 12.69 -3.40 -3.20
N HIS A 20 11.82 -4.18 -2.58
CA HIS A 20 10.46 -3.74 -2.27
C HIS A 20 10.45 -2.61 -1.24
N GLN A 21 11.29 -2.69 -0.22
CA GLN A 21 11.43 -1.61 0.77
C GLN A 21 11.89 -0.30 0.13
N ARG A 22 12.85 -0.36 -0.79
CA ARG A 22 13.30 0.82 -1.53
C ARG A 22 12.20 1.42 -2.39
N GLN A 23 11.40 0.59 -3.04
CA GLN A 23 10.28 1.06 -3.86
C GLN A 23 9.19 1.71 -2.99
N LEU A 24 8.90 1.14 -1.82
CA LEU A 24 7.98 1.75 -0.86
C LEU A 24 8.49 3.09 -0.36
N GLU A 25 9.78 3.19 -0.05
CA GLU A 25 10.39 4.45 0.38
C GLU A 25 10.37 5.50 -0.73
N TRP A 26 10.62 5.08 -1.96
CA TRP A 26 10.53 5.96 -3.12
C TRP A 26 9.11 6.47 -3.33
N ALA A 27 8.12 5.57 -3.28
CA ALA A 27 6.71 5.96 -3.39
C ALA A 27 6.33 6.95 -2.28
N ALA A 28 6.76 6.69 -1.04
CA ALA A 28 6.52 7.61 0.08
C ALA A 28 7.10 8.99 -0.19
N HIS A 29 8.32 9.04 -0.73
CA HIS A 29 8.98 10.30 -1.10
C HIS A 29 8.19 11.05 -2.17
N LEU A 30 7.80 10.38 -3.25
CA LEU A 30 6.98 10.99 -4.31
C LEU A 30 5.68 11.57 -3.77
N LEU A 31 4.99 10.83 -2.91
CA LEU A 31 3.73 11.29 -2.32
C LEU A 31 3.93 12.50 -1.41
N LYS A 32 5.00 12.50 -0.62
CA LYS A 32 5.36 13.64 0.24
C LYS A 32 5.69 14.90 -0.56
N GLU A 33 6.38 14.75 -1.69
CA GLU A 33 6.67 15.88 -2.58
C GLU A 33 5.40 16.47 -3.19
N LYS A 34 4.34 15.68 -3.30
CA LYS A 34 3.01 16.16 -3.71
C LYS A 34 2.26 16.90 -2.58
N GLY A 35 2.86 17.03 -1.40
CA GLY A 35 2.24 17.67 -0.25
C GLY A 35 1.34 16.76 0.58
N LEU A 36 1.40 15.44 0.37
CA LEU A 36 0.57 14.48 1.10
C LEU A 36 1.26 14.04 2.40
N ASP A 37 0.45 13.77 3.43
CA ASP A 37 0.92 13.20 4.69
C ASP A 37 0.91 11.67 4.55
N VAL A 38 2.08 11.04 4.56
CA VAL A 38 2.23 9.62 4.24
C VAL A 38 2.60 8.81 5.47
N TYR A 39 1.81 7.79 5.78
CA TYR A 39 2.16 6.77 6.75
C TYR A 39 2.70 5.52 6.02
N LEU A 40 3.89 5.10 6.41
CA LEU A 40 4.56 3.91 5.88
C LEU A 40 4.74 2.89 7.01
N PRO A 41 3.97 1.76 7.02
CA PRO A 41 3.98 0.82 8.15
C PRO A 41 5.36 0.28 8.52
N GLN A 42 6.24 0.06 7.54
CA GLN A 42 7.59 -0.46 7.79
C GLN A 42 8.47 0.50 8.61
N LYS A 43 8.07 1.76 8.76
CA LYS A 43 8.78 2.76 9.57
C LYS A 43 8.26 2.83 11.01
N LEU A 44 7.24 2.04 11.35
CA LEU A 44 6.74 1.98 12.71
C LEU A 44 7.84 1.52 13.67
N HIS A 45 8.06 2.29 14.72
CA HIS A 45 8.97 1.95 15.81
C HIS A 45 8.17 1.68 17.07
N ILE A 46 8.33 0.47 17.62
CA ILE A 46 7.74 0.10 18.91
C ILE A 46 8.85 0.15 19.97
N HIS A 47 8.67 1.05 20.94
CA HIS A 47 9.62 1.19 22.04
C HIS A 47 9.73 -0.11 22.84
N ASN A 48 10.96 -0.55 23.15
CA ASN A 48 11.23 -1.81 23.85
C ASN A 48 10.59 -3.05 23.17
N ALA A 49 10.67 -3.12 21.83
CA ALA A 49 10.07 -4.23 21.08
C ALA A 49 10.57 -5.60 21.52
N TRP A 50 11.80 -5.70 22.03
CA TRP A 50 12.38 -6.94 22.54
C TRP A 50 11.73 -7.45 23.85
N ASP A 51 10.99 -6.61 24.58
CA ASP A 51 10.29 -6.99 25.80
C ASP A 51 8.97 -7.72 25.53
N TYR A 52 8.54 -7.77 24.27
CA TYR A 52 7.27 -8.37 23.85
C TYR A 52 7.47 -9.71 23.17
N THR A 53 6.51 -10.62 23.35
CA THR A 53 6.45 -11.83 22.54
C THR A 53 6.12 -11.48 21.09
N PRO A 54 6.42 -12.37 20.10
CA PRO A 54 6.01 -12.16 18.72
C PRO A 54 4.50 -11.91 18.56
N ALA A 55 3.66 -12.59 19.36
CA ALA A 55 2.22 -12.40 19.33
C ALA A 55 1.81 -11.01 19.84
N GLU A 56 2.40 -10.56 20.94
CA GLU A 56 2.16 -9.22 21.48
C GLU A 56 2.61 -8.13 20.51
N TRP A 57 3.81 -8.29 19.94
CA TRP A 57 4.33 -7.36 18.95
C TRP A 57 3.42 -7.30 17.70
N GLY A 58 2.99 -8.47 17.20
CA GLY A 58 2.09 -8.55 16.06
C GLY A 58 0.76 -7.86 16.32
N LEU A 59 0.18 -8.02 17.51
CA LEU A 59 -1.06 -7.33 17.90
C LEU A 59 -0.87 -5.81 17.93
N MET A 60 0.26 -5.35 18.45
CA MET A 60 0.57 -3.92 18.52
C MET A 60 0.72 -3.31 17.11
N VAL A 61 1.42 -3.99 16.20
CA VAL A 61 1.57 -3.57 14.81
C VAL A 61 0.20 -3.53 14.12
N PHE A 62 -0.58 -4.59 14.25
CA PHE A 62 -1.92 -4.68 13.67
C PHE A 62 -2.81 -3.53 14.16
N THR A 63 -2.86 -3.31 15.47
CA THR A 63 -3.69 -2.26 16.07
C THR A 63 -3.27 -0.88 15.56
N HIS A 64 -1.96 -0.62 15.50
CA HIS A 64 -1.45 0.64 15.02
C HIS A 64 -1.77 0.87 13.56
N ASP A 65 -1.60 -0.13 12.72
CA ASP A 65 -1.87 -0.04 11.28
C ASP A 65 -3.36 0.22 11.03
N VAL A 66 -4.26 -0.46 11.74
CA VAL A 66 -5.70 -0.23 11.64
C VAL A 66 -6.06 1.21 12.01
N ILE A 67 -5.49 1.73 13.10
CA ILE A 67 -5.70 3.14 13.51
C ILE A 67 -5.23 4.09 12.40
N GLU A 68 -4.09 3.83 11.80
CA GLU A 68 -3.55 4.69 10.74
C GLU A 68 -4.37 4.60 9.45
N ILE A 69 -4.92 3.44 9.12
CA ILE A 69 -5.88 3.32 8.00
C ILE A 69 -7.15 4.13 8.31
N ASP A 70 -7.66 4.04 9.52
CA ASP A 70 -8.85 4.81 9.93
C ASP A 70 -8.64 6.33 9.78
N LYS A 71 -7.44 6.80 10.06
CA LYS A 71 -7.08 8.22 9.93
C LYS A 71 -6.82 8.64 8.49
N ALA A 72 -6.53 7.70 7.59
CA ALA A 72 -6.18 8.00 6.21
C ALA A 72 -7.40 8.38 5.38
N ASP A 73 -7.20 9.22 4.39
CA ASP A 73 -8.20 9.53 3.36
C ASP A 73 -8.12 8.53 2.21
N VAL A 74 -6.90 8.07 1.91
CA VAL A 74 -6.58 7.20 0.78
C VAL A 74 -5.59 6.13 1.23
N LEU A 75 -5.79 4.90 0.76
CA LEU A 75 -4.79 3.85 0.83
C LEU A 75 -4.18 3.67 -0.56
N VAL A 76 -2.86 3.80 -0.66
CA VAL A 76 -2.11 3.48 -1.87
C VAL A 76 -1.43 2.14 -1.67
N MET A 77 -1.69 1.17 -2.54
CA MET A 77 -1.06 -0.15 -2.51
C MET A 77 -0.06 -0.28 -3.65
N LEU A 78 1.19 -0.56 -3.33
CA LEU A 78 2.16 -1.03 -4.31
C LEU A 78 1.95 -2.53 -4.55
N SER A 79 1.76 -2.93 -5.79
CA SER A 79 1.52 -4.32 -6.16
C SER A 79 2.63 -4.86 -7.05
N TRP A 80 3.21 -5.96 -6.63
CA TRP A 80 4.15 -6.78 -7.41
C TRP A 80 3.52 -8.09 -7.88
N GLY A 81 2.18 -8.17 -7.86
CA GLY A 81 1.42 -9.38 -8.13
C GLY A 81 0.92 -10.03 -6.84
N LYS A 82 0.46 -11.27 -6.95
CA LYS A 82 -0.23 -11.98 -5.85
C LYS A 82 0.69 -12.54 -4.78
N GLU A 83 1.99 -12.66 -5.07
CA GLU A 83 2.92 -13.31 -4.14
C GLU A 83 3.04 -12.52 -2.83
N ASN A 84 2.81 -13.21 -1.72
CA ASN A 84 3.04 -12.70 -0.36
C ASN A 84 2.33 -11.35 -0.07
N ASN A 85 1.15 -11.15 -0.62
CA ASN A 85 0.41 -9.89 -0.47
C ASN A 85 -0.76 -9.98 0.52
N ALA A 86 -0.86 -11.04 1.33
CA ALA A 86 -2.00 -11.27 2.21
C ALA A 86 -2.27 -10.10 3.17
N GLY A 87 -1.22 -9.54 3.77
CA GLY A 87 -1.35 -8.39 4.67
C GLY A 87 -1.85 -7.14 3.96
N ALA A 88 -1.26 -6.82 2.81
CA ALA A 88 -1.69 -5.69 1.99
C ALA A 88 -3.12 -5.88 1.48
N ALA A 89 -3.48 -7.10 1.08
CA ALA A 89 -4.85 -7.42 0.65
C ALA A 89 -5.87 -7.20 1.77
N TRP A 90 -5.53 -7.60 3.00
CA TRP A 90 -6.37 -7.35 4.17
C TRP A 90 -6.58 -5.85 4.39
N GLU A 91 -5.51 -5.08 4.32
CA GLU A 91 -5.54 -3.63 4.50
C GLU A 91 -6.38 -2.94 3.44
N VAL A 92 -6.24 -3.35 2.18
CA VAL A 92 -7.06 -2.87 1.05
C VAL A 92 -8.55 -3.16 1.30
N GLY A 93 -8.88 -4.39 1.71
CA GLY A 93 -10.26 -4.77 2.00
C GLY A 93 -10.85 -3.97 3.15
N TYR A 94 -10.07 -3.74 4.20
CA TYR A 94 -10.50 -2.93 5.33
C TYR A 94 -10.73 -1.47 4.92
N ALA A 95 -9.82 -0.89 4.15
CA ALA A 95 -9.95 0.48 3.65
C ALA A 95 -11.18 0.62 2.77
N PHE A 96 -11.41 -0.30 1.85
CA PHE A 96 -12.59 -0.33 1.01
C PHE A 96 -13.87 -0.41 1.85
N GLY A 97 -13.93 -1.35 2.80
CA GLY A 97 -15.10 -1.58 3.65
C GLY A 97 -15.44 -0.41 4.57
N THR A 98 -14.46 0.42 4.90
CA THR A 98 -14.65 1.63 5.73
C THR A 98 -14.76 2.91 4.91
N GLY A 99 -14.93 2.79 3.59
CA GLY A 99 -15.22 3.94 2.71
C GLY A 99 -14.01 4.73 2.26
N LYS A 100 -12.80 4.21 2.45
CA LYS A 100 -11.58 4.87 1.96
C LYS A 100 -11.38 4.58 0.48
N LYS A 101 -10.78 5.52 -0.25
CA LYS A 101 -10.39 5.30 -1.64
C LYS A 101 -9.10 4.51 -1.68
N VAL A 102 -9.06 3.48 -2.53
CA VAL A 102 -7.88 2.63 -2.73
C VAL A 102 -7.31 2.87 -4.11
N ILE A 103 -6.01 3.15 -4.17
CA ILE A 103 -5.29 3.32 -5.44
C ILE A 103 -4.24 2.21 -5.52
N VAL A 104 -4.29 1.40 -6.56
CA VAL A 104 -3.33 0.32 -6.78
C VAL A 104 -2.29 0.75 -7.80
N VAL A 105 -1.01 0.62 -7.44
CA VAL A 105 0.13 0.91 -8.31
C VAL A 105 0.75 -0.41 -8.74
N GLY A 106 0.62 -0.79 -10.00
CA GLY A 106 1.20 -2.02 -10.54
C GLY A 106 2.67 -1.83 -10.91
N LEU A 107 3.57 -2.52 -10.22
CA LEU A 107 5.00 -2.41 -10.41
C LEU A 107 5.60 -3.53 -11.27
N THR A 108 4.81 -4.54 -11.61
CA THR A 108 5.20 -5.66 -12.49
C THR A 108 4.09 -5.95 -13.48
N ASP A 109 4.38 -6.81 -14.45
CA ASP A 109 3.37 -7.28 -15.43
C ASP A 109 2.49 -8.39 -14.86
N GLU A 110 2.76 -8.86 -13.64
CA GLU A 110 1.94 -9.88 -12.99
C GLU A 110 0.59 -9.30 -12.56
N VAL A 111 -0.46 -10.08 -12.84
CA VAL A 111 -1.83 -9.68 -12.54
C VAL A 111 -2.10 -9.79 -11.05
N GLU A 112 -2.64 -8.72 -10.48
CA GLU A 112 -3.11 -8.70 -9.10
C GLU A 112 -4.47 -9.41 -8.98
N SER A 113 -4.86 -9.74 -7.75
CA SER A 113 -6.16 -10.33 -7.44
C SER A 113 -7.33 -9.47 -7.95
N ALA A 114 -8.33 -10.12 -8.53
CA ALA A 114 -9.56 -9.45 -8.97
C ALA A 114 -10.25 -8.67 -7.84
N MET A 115 -10.23 -9.21 -6.62
CA MET A 115 -10.81 -8.53 -5.45
C MET A 115 -10.12 -7.19 -5.16
N ILE A 116 -8.79 -7.16 -5.27
CA ILE A 116 -8.02 -5.93 -5.08
C ILE A 116 -8.28 -4.96 -6.23
N LEU A 117 -8.19 -5.44 -7.47
CA LEU A 117 -8.36 -4.57 -8.65
C LEU A 117 -9.76 -3.97 -8.73
N HIS A 118 -10.79 -4.78 -8.56
CA HIS A 118 -12.18 -4.30 -8.65
C HIS A 118 -12.64 -3.53 -7.41
N GLY A 119 -12.03 -3.79 -6.25
CA GLY A 119 -12.25 -3.00 -5.05
C GLY A 119 -11.50 -1.67 -5.02
N SER A 120 -10.58 -1.45 -5.95
CA SER A 120 -9.84 -0.19 -6.03
C SER A 120 -10.67 0.95 -6.64
N TYR A 121 -10.41 2.16 -6.17
CA TYR A 121 -10.97 3.38 -6.77
C TYR A 121 -10.25 3.73 -8.07
N ALA A 122 -8.93 3.61 -8.10
CA ALA A 122 -8.11 3.89 -9.27
C ALA A 122 -6.91 2.94 -9.34
N GLN A 123 -6.37 2.78 -10.54
CA GLN A 123 -5.21 1.93 -10.81
C GLN A 123 -4.26 2.66 -11.74
N VAL A 124 -2.96 2.59 -11.46
CA VAL A 124 -1.91 3.22 -12.25
C VAL A 124 -0.74 2.26 -12.47
N LYS A 125 0.03 2.47 -13.54
CA LYS A 125 1.19 1.64 -13.86
C LYS A 125 2.49 2.30 -13.42
N GLY A 126 3.24 1.60 -12.60
CA GLY A 126 4.60 1.95 -12.20
C GLY A 126 4.69 3.23 -11.38
N MET A 127 5.90 3.57 -11.01
CA MET A 127 6.19 4.82 -10.29
C MET A 127 5.85 6.05 -11.11
N ILE A 128 5.98 5.96 -12.43
CA ILE A 128 5.59 7.05 -13.34
C ILE A 128 4.08 7.30 -13.24
N GLY A 129 3.27 6.24 -13.22
CA GLY A 129 1.82 6.35 -13.05
C GLY A 129 1.46 7.00 -11.72
N LEU A 130 2.15 6.63 -10.65
CA LEU A 130 1.94 7.23 -9.33
C LEU A 130 2.35 8.72 -9.31
N GLU A 131 3.48 9.04 -9.93
CA GLU A 131 3.97 10.42 -10.02
C GLU A 131 2.98 11.31 -10.78
N GLN A 132 2.41 10.80 -11.86
CA GLN A 132 1.48 11.54 -12.72
C GLN A 132 0.05 11.59 -12.17
N TYR A 133 -0.30 10.75 -11.21
CA TYR A 133 -1.65 10.69 -10.67
C TYR A 133 -1.99 11.99 -9.92
N ASP A 134 -3.13 12.58 -10.25
CA ASP A 134 -3.60 13.81 -9.63
C ASP A 134 -4.47 13.52 -8.42
N PHE A 135 -3.91 13.69 -7.22
CA PHE A 135 -4.63 13.50 -5.96
C PHE A 135 -5.62 14.63 -5.64
N ALA A 136 -5.57 15.74 -6.35
CA ALA A 136 -6.54 16.82 -6.18
C ALA A 136 -7.88 16.48 -6.85
N THR A 137 -7.83 16.02 -8.10
CA THR A 137 -9.04 15.64 -8.85
C THR A 137 -9.40 14.17 -8.72
N MET A 138 -8.43 13.33 -8.38
CA MET A 138 -8.57 11.88 -8.19
C MET A 138 -9.35 11.19 -9.32
N PRO A 139 -8.79 11.13 -10.52
CA PRO A 139 -9.46 10.46 -11.63
C PRO A 139 -9.53 8.93 -11.41
N LYS A 140 -10.64 8.33 -11.85
CA LYS A 140 -10.84 6.87 -11.78
C LYS A 140 -10.17 6.16 -12.95
N THR A 141 -8.84 6.12 -12.95
CA THR A 141 -8.07 5.39 -13.97
C THR A 141 -8.14 3.89 -13.74
N ARG A 142 -8.08 3.08 -14.81
CA ARG A 142 -8.18 1.60 -14.75
C ARG A 142 -7.08 0.93 -15.57
N ASP A 143 -5.86 1.46 -15.50
CA ASP A 143 -4.74 1.02 -16.33
C ASP A 143 -4.33 -0.45 -16.09
N LEU A 144 -4.61 -1.01 -14.90
CA LEU A 144 -4.21 -2.38 -14.56
C LEU A 144 -5.27 -3.42 -14.89
N VAL A 145 -6.55 -3.05 -14.91
CA VAL A 145 -7.61 -3.98 -15.32
C VAL A 145 -7.49 -4.29 -16.80
N GLY A 146 -6.97 -3.35 -17.56
CA GLY A 146 -6.83 -3.47 -19.00
C GLY A 146 -8.17 -3.44 -19.72
N GLU A 147 -8.12 -3.30 -21.03
CA GLU A 147 -9.26 -3.57 -21.88
C GLU A 147 -9.38 -5.08 -22.02
N GLN A 148 -10.11 -5.69 -21.13
CA GLN A 148 -10.51 -7.09 -21.30
C GLN A 148 -11.58 -7.09 -22.37
N SER A 149 -11.14 -7.43 -23.53
CA SER A 149 -12.07 -7.81 -24.57
C SER A 149 -12.81 -9.07 -24.17
#